data_6dcc74612ee98e07e6580015d85c75c0
#
_entry.id   6dcc74612ee98e07e6580015d85c75c0
#
_cell.length_a   1.000
_cell.length_b   1.000
_cell.length_c   1.000
_cell.angle_alpha   90.00
_cell.angle_beta   90.00
_cell.angle_gamma   90.00
#
_symmetry.space_group_name_H-M   'P 1'
#
loop_
_entity.id
_entity.type
_entity.pdbx_description
1 polymer ?
#
loop_
_entity_poly.entity_id
_entity_poly.type
_entity_poly.pdbx_seq_one_letter_code
_entity_poly.pdbx_strand_id
1 'polypeptide(L)'
;MPKVAYSEEDRERIRTELVRVGLELMAKQGIQHTTVEQIYKKVGISRTFFYSFFATKEDLVVEMLYLQQPKIIEYVQRLMNNPDLNWRDAVKEFLYACCYGEKNGIAVLTVEEQQLLFKRLSKESYRVFRQKQFRLFGEILENFGIKANPARINLFTNLSLTVMVVRRA
;
A
#
# COMPACT_ATOMS: atom_id res chain seq x y z
N MET A 1 7.27 -35.48 15.03
CA MET A 1 6.08 -34.63 15.29
C MET A 1 5.21 -34.65 14.03
N PRO A 2 3.91 -34.88 14.16
CA PRO A 2 3.04 -34.86 12.98
C PRO A 2 3.07 -33.48 12.36
N LYS A 3 3.30 -33.40 11.05
CA LYS A 3 3.08 -32.17 10.26
C LYS A 3 1.61 -31.83 10.40
N VAL A 4 1.30 -30.76 11.12
CA VAL A 4 -0.06 -30.19 11.09
C VAL A 4 -0.31 -29.78 9.66
N ALA A 5 -1.12 -30.53 8.95
CA ALA A 5 -1.57 -30.18 7.62
C ALA A 5 -2.60 -29.05 7.79
N TYR A 6 -2.20 -27.83 7.51
CA TYR A 6 -3.12 -26.70 7.46
C TYR A 6 -4.12 -26.90 6.32
N SER A 7 -5.41 -26.71 6.59
CA SER A 7 -6.43 -26.67 5.54
C SER A 7 -6.22 -25.48 4.60
N GLU A 8 -6.83 -25.49 3.43
CA GLU A 8 -6.80 -24.31 2.52
C GLU A 8 -7.39 -23.07 3.20
N GLU A 9 -8.45 -23.25 4.01
CA GLU A 9 -9.07 -22.18 4.79
C GLU A 9 -8.09 -21.62 5.86
N ASP A 10 -7.37 -22.48 6.56
CA ASP A 10 -6.34 -22.06 7.51
C ASP A 10 -5.21 -21.31 6.81
N ARG A 11 -4.80 -21.77 5.64
CA ARG A 11 -3.75 -21.11 4.85
C ARG A 11 -4.19 -19.71 4.40
N GLU A 12 -5.42 -19.55 3.92
CA GLU A 12 -5.94 -18.25 3.49
C GLU A 12 -6.08 -17.29 4.68
N ARG A 13 -6.55 -17.78 5.83
CA ARG A 13 -6.62 -17.00 7.06
C ARG A 13 -5.23 -16.52 7.49
N ILE A 14 -4.23 -17.40 7.48
CA ILE A 14 -2.84 -17.05 7.84
C ILE A 14 -2.25 -16.06 6.83
N ARG A 15 -2.49 -16.25 5.52
CA ARG A 15 -2.08 -15.31 4.48
C ARG A 15 -2.64 -13.91 4.74
N THR A 16 -3.93 -13.82 4.98
CA THR A 16 -4.63 -12.56 5.30
C THR A 16 -4.05 -11.91 6.55
N GLU A 17 -3.78 -12.69 7.59
CA GLU A 17 -3.19 -12.19 8.83
C GLU A 17 -1.75 -11.68 8.64
N LEU A 18 -0.94 -12.35 7.81
CA LEU A 18 0.41 -11.89 7.45
C LEU A 18 0.38 -10.53 6.76
N VAL A 19 -0.55 -10.34 5.82
CA VAL A 19 -0.72 -9.07 5.10
C VAL A 19 -1.20 -7.98 6.06
N ARG A 20 -2.18 -8.27 6.92
CA ARG A 20 -2.71 -7.33 7.91
C ARG A 20 -1.65 -6.87 8.91
N VAL A 21 -0.93 -7.81 9.51
CA VAL A 21 0.15 -7.53 10.49
C VAL A 21 1.29 -6.78 9.82
N GLY A 22 1.65 -7.17 8.60
CA GLY A 22 2.67 -6.47 7.82
C GLY A 22 2.29 -5.02 7.54
N LEU A 23 1.05 -4.78 7.12
CA LEU A 23 0.55 -3.41 6.87
C LEU A 23 0.55 -2.57 8.14
N GLU A 24 0.11 -3.12 9.27
CA GLU A 24 0.10 -2.44 10.56
C GLU A 24 1.52 -2.01 10.99
N LEU A 25 2.50 -2.92 10.88
CA LEU A 25 3.89 -2.62 11.20
C LEU A 25 4.49 -1.58 10.25
N MET A 26 4.23 -1.71 8.94
CA MET A 26 4.71 -0.75 7.94
C MET A 26 4.12 0.64 8.13
N ALA A 27 2.84 0.75 8.42
CA ALA A 27 2.18 2.03 8.69
C ALA A 27 2.75 2.72 9.94
N LYS A 28 3.20 1.92 10.93
CA LYS A 28 3.75 2.43 12.19
C LYS A 28 5.23 2.81 12.12
N GLN A 29 6.06 2.03 11.43
CA GLN A 29 7.52 2.16 11.50
C GLN A 29 8.22 2.22 10.13
N GLY A 30 7.46 2.20 9.04
CA GLY A 30 7.98 2.19 7.67
C GLY A 30 8.42 0.81 7.19
N ILE A 31 8.58 0.68 5.87
CA ILE A 31 8.99 -0.58 5.22
C ILE A 31 10.39 -1.02 5.64
N GLN A 32 11.34 -0.07 5.71
CA GLN A 32 12.75 -0.39 5.99
C GLN A 32 12.92 -1.01 7.38
N HIS A 33 12.16 -0.54 8.35
CA HIS A 33 12.21 -1.01 9.73
C HIS A 33 11.29 -2.21 10.02
N THR A 34 10.47 -2.62 9.05
CA THR A 34 9.62 -3.80 9.16
C THR A 34 10.33 -5.01 8.59
N THR A 35 10.59 -5.99 9.44
CA THR A 35 11.27 -7.23 9.05
C THR A 35 10.28 -8.39 8.89
N VAL A 36 10.63 -9.36 8.04
CA VAL A 36 9.87 -10.62 7.90
C VAL A 36 9.77 -11.34 9.25
N GLU A 37 10.84 -11.27 10.06
CA GLU A 37 10.89 -11.88 11.38
C GLU A 37 9.85 -11.31 12.34
N GLN A 38 9.70 -9.99 12.40
CA GLN A 38 8.67 -9.34 13.21
C GLN A 38 7.28 -9.80 12.80
N ILE A 39 7.03 -9.94 11.48
CA ILE A 39 5.72 -10.31 10.95
C ILE A 39 5.39 -11.75 11.30
N TYR A 40 6.24 -12.73 10.95
CA TYR A 40 5.91 -14.13 11.17
C TYR A 40 5.85 -14.48 12.68
N LYS A 41 6.68 -13.84 13.51
CA LYS A 41 6.61 -14.01 14.97
C LYS A 41 5.30 -13.47 15.54
N LYS A 42 4.85 -12.30 15.08
CA LYS A 42 3.59 -11.70 15.53
C LYS A 42 2.36 -12.53 15.12
N VAL A 43 2.42 -13.17 13.95
CA VAL A 43 1.38 -14.12 13.48
C VAL A 43 1.48 -15.49 14.17
N GLY A 44 2.63 -15.82 14.78
CA GLY A 44 2.82 -17.09 15.49
C GLY A 44 3.16 -18.26 14.57
N ILE A 45 3.80 -18.02 13.44
CA ILE A 45 4.23 -19.06 12.49
C ILE A 45 5.76 -19.14 12.38
N SER A 46 6.26 -20.21 11.74
CA SER A 46 7.68 -20.35 11.48
C SER A 46 8.13 -19.53 10.26
N ARG A 47 9.43 -19.21 10.20
CA ARG A 47 10.07 -18.57 9.03
C ARG A 47 9.83 -19.36 7.73
N THR A 48 10.01 -20.68 7.79
CA THR A 48 9.83 -21.56 6.62
C THR A 48 8.37 -21.51 6.13
N PHE A 49 7.42 -21.46 7.07
CA PHE A 49 6.01 -21.39 6.72
C PHE A 49 5.64 -20.02 6.11
N PHE A 50 6.24 -18.92 6.59
CA PHE A 50 6.11 -17.62 5.93
C PHE A 50 6.48 -17.68 4.45
N TYR A 51 7.66 -18.27 4.12
CA TYR A 51 8.12 -18.36 2.74
C TYR A 51 7.31 -19.33 1.86
N SER A 52 6.40 -20.10 2.43
CA SER A 52 5.40 -20.84 1.63
C SER A 52 4.24 -19.97 1.13
N PHE A 53 4.09 -18.74 1.65
CA PHE A 53 3.07 -17.77 1.22
C PHE A 53 3.65 -16.68 0.31
N PHE A 54 4.83 -16.18 0.66
CA PHE A 54 5.50 -15.07 -0.02
C PHE A 54 6.96 -15.43 -0.28
N ALA A 55 7.34 -15.50 -1.55
CA ALA A 55 8.71 -15.82 -1.94
C ALA A 55 9.71 -14.77 -1.46
N THR A 56 9.28 -13.51 -1.40
CA THR A 56 10.09 -12.37 -0.95
C THR A 56 9.29 -11.46 -0.01
N LYS A 57 10.00 -10.60 0.71
CA LYS A 57 9.37 -9.51 1.48
C LYS A 57 8.60 -8.56 0.56
N GLU A 58 9.14 -8.32 -0.62
CA GLU A 58 8.58 -7.42 -1.62
C GLU A 58 7.21 -7.90 -2.13
N ASP A 59 7.01 -9.21 -2.28
CA ASP A 59 5.70 -9.79 -2.64
C ASP A 59 4.66 -9.51 -1.55
N LEU A 60 5.04 -9.66 -0.28
CA LEU A 60 4.18 -9.28 0.85
C LEU A 60 3.89 -7.78 0.85
N VAL A 61 4.89 -6.92 0.60
CA VAL A 61 4.72 -5.47 0.54
C VAL A 61 3.69 -5.08 -0.53
N VAL A 62 3.73 -5.69 -1.69
CA VAL A 62 2.74 -5.45 -2.76
C VAL A 62 1.33 -5.81 -2.31
N GLU A 63 1.14 -6.96 -1.66
CA GLU A 63 -0.17 -7.35 -1.13
C GLU A 63 -0.68 -6.38 -0.04
N MET A 64 0.21 -5.91 0.83
CA MET A 64 -0.13 -4.90 1.83
C MET A 64 -0.60 -3.58 1.19
N LEU A 65 0.07 -3.14 0.11
CA LEU A 65 -0.33 -1.94 -0.61
C LEU A 65 -1.70 -2.12 -1.29
N TYR A 66 -2.03 -3.34 -1.74
CA TYR A 66 -3.36 -3.61 -2.27
C TYR A 66 -4.43 -3.62 -1.18
N LEU A 67 -4.14 -4.17 -0.02
CA LEU A 67 -5.09 -4.22 1.10
C LEU A 67 -5.52 -2.83 1.57
N GLN A 68 -4.65 -1.82 1.46
CA GLN A 68 -4.99 -0.46 1.88
C GLN A 68 -5.74 0.36 0.82
N GLN A 69 -5.80 -0.06 -0.44
CA GLN A 69 -6.43 0.72 -1.52
C GLN A 69 -7.88 1.13 -1.21
N PRO A 70 -8.77 0.25 -0.71
CA PRO A 70 -10.12 0.65 -0.33
C PRO A 70 -10.14 1.78 0.71
N LYS A 71 -9.26 1.73 1.71
CA LYS A 71 -9.16 2.78 2.75
C LYS A 71 -8.74 4.13 2.17
N ILE A 72 -7.88 4.12 1.14
CA ILE A 72 -7.47 5.34 0.44
C ILE A 72 -8.67 5.94 -0.29
N ILE A 73 -9.46 5.13 -0.98
CA ILE A 73 -10.67 5.59 -1.69
C ILE A 73 -11.72 6.10 -0.72
N GLU A 74 -12.00 5.37 0.36
CA GLU A 74 -12.91 5.82 1.43
C GLU A 74 -12.46 7.15 2.04
N TYR A 75 -11.15 7.35 2.21
CA TYR A 75 -10.59 8.60 2.71
C TYR A 75 -10.87 9.76 1.75
N VAL A 76 -10.61 9.56 0.45
CA VAL A 76 -10.91 10.57 -0.58
C VAL A 76 -12.41 10.92 -0.57
N GLN A 77 -13.28 9.91 -0.53
CA GLN A 77 -14.73 10.10 -0.48
C GLN A 77 -15.17 10.90 0.76
N ARG A 78 -14.60 10.61 1.93
CA ARG A 78 -14.87 11.39 3.16
C ARG A 78 -14.45 12.84 3.01
N LEU A 79 -13.29 13.11 2.41
CA LEU A 79 -12.84 14.48 2.17
C LEU A 79 -13.78 15.24 1.23
N MET A 80 -14.21 14.58 0.15
CA MET A 80 -15.11 15.19 -0.84
C MET A 80 -16.54 15.39 -0.33
N ASN A 81 -16.98 14.57 0.60
CA ASN A 81 -18.31 14.67 1.22
C ASN A 81 -18.31 15.53 2.51
N ASN A 82 -17.17 16.08 2.91
CA ASN A 82 -17.08 16.95 4.08
C ASN A 82 -17.62 18.36 3.74
N PRO A 83 -18.72 18.81 4.37
CA PRO A 83 -19.31 20.12 4.09
C PRO A 83 -18.42 21.30 4.49
N ASP A 84 -17.44 21.07 5.38
CA ASP A 84 -16.53 22.11 5.88
C ASP A 84 -15.30 22.29 4.94
N LEU A 85 -15.14 21.45 3.92
CA LEU A 85 -14.03 21.51 2.98
C LEU A 85 -14.53 21.90 1.57
N ASN A 86 -13.88 22.89 0.97
CA ASN A 86 -14.02 23.06 -0.47
C ASN A 86 -13.13 22.06 -1.23
N TRP A 87 -13.34 21.93 -2.53
CA TRP A 87 -12.60 20.98 -3.37
C TRP A 87 -11.07 21.12 -3.25
N ARG A 88 -10.56 22.37 -3.24
CA ARG A 88 -9.12 22.63 -3.14
C ARG A 88 -8.55 22.15 -1.83
N ASP A 89 -9.25 22.40 -0.73
CA ASP A 89 -8.80 21.98 0.60
C ASP A 89 -8.89 20.46 0.76
N ALA A 90 -9.90 19.80 0.19
CA ALA A 90 -10.00 18.35 0.16
C ALA A 90 -8.81 17.70 -0.59
N VAL A 91 -8.43 18.21 -1.76
CA VAL A 91 -7.25 17.74 -2.51
C VAL A 91 -5.97 17.99 -1.73
N LYS A 92 -5.83 19.15 -1.10
CA LYS A 92 -4.67 19.50 -0.27
C LYS A 92 -4.52 18.56 0.92
N GLU A 93 -5.61 18.28 1.64
CA GLU A 93 -5.61 17.31 2.75
C GLU A 93 -5.23 15.90 2.28
N PHE A 94 -5.71 15.47 1.12
CA PHE A 94 -5.31 14.20 0.54
C PHE A 94 -3.80 14.14 0.26
N LEU A 95 -3.25 15.16 -0.41
CA LEU A 95 -1.81 15.23 -0.69
C LEU A 95 -0.98 15.29 0.60
N TYR A 96 -1.47 16.01 1.61
CA TYR A 96 -0.84 16.03 2.92
C TYR A 96 -0.82 14.64 3.57
N ALA A 97 -1.93 13.90 3.52
CA ALA A 97 -2.01 12.54 4.02
C ALA A 97 -1.05 11.58 3.27
N CYS A 98 -0.86 11.77 1.97
CA CYS A 98 0.13 11.02 1.21
C CYS A 98 1.58 11.30 1.64
N CYS A 99 1.86 12.51 2.14
CA CYS A 99 3.19 12.88 2.65
C CYS A 99 3.44 12.37 4.08
N TYR A 100 2.39 12.27 4.88
CA TYR A 100 2.44 11.95 6.31
C TYR A 100 1.51 10.79 6.67
N GLY A 101 1.50 9.75 5.82
CA GLY A 101 0.58 8.61 5.90
C GLY A 101 0.59 7.87 7.22
N GLU A 102 1.71 7.88 7.94
CA GLU A 102 1.84 7.26 9.27
C GLU A 102 0.79 7.76 10.27
N LYS A 103 0.45 9.06 10.22
CA LYS A 103 -0.57 9.67 11.08
C LYS A 103 -1.99 9.20 10.75
N ASN A 104 -2.22 8.72 9.52
CA ASN A 104 -3.52 8.29 9.02
C ASN A 104 -3.63 6.76 8.90
N GLY A 105 -2.63 6.01 9.38
CA GLY A 105 -2.59 4.55 9.27
C GLY A 105 -2.46 4.05 7.81
N ILE A 106 -1.95 4.89 6.93
CA ILE A 106 -1.67 4.57 5.52
C ILE A 106 -0.17 4.36 5.36
N ALA A 107 0.24 3.19 4.88
CA ALA A 107 1.63 2.93 4.54
C ALA A 107 1.98 3.65 3.23
N VAL A 108 2.91 4.58 3.31
CA VAL A 108 3.40 5.35 2.16
C VAL A 108 4.87 4.99 1.92
N LEU A 109 5.18 4.57 0.69
CA LEU A 109 6.56 4.30 0.29
C LEU A 109 7.32 5.59 0.06
N THR A 110 8.55 5.66 0.57
CA THR A 110 9.50 6.67 0.09
C THR A 110 9.90 6.38 -1.35
N VAL A 111 10.54 7.34 -2.01
CA VAL A 111 11.04 7.14 -3.38
C VAL A 111 12.07 6.03 -3.42
N GLU A 112 12.96 5.97 -2.44
CA GLU A 112 14.00 4.96 -2.30
C GLU A 112 13.39 3.57 -2.07
N GLU A 113 12.38 3.47 -1.20
CA GLU A 113 11.65 2.22 -0.94
C GLU A 113 10.91 1.74 -2.20
N GLN A 114 10.31 2.67 -2.95
CA GLN A 114 9.63 2.35 -4.20
C GLN A 114 10.62 1.86 -5.28
N GLN A 115 11.77 2.52 -5.42
CA GLN A 115 12.81 2.10 -6.35
C GLN A 115 13.36 0.71 -5.97
N LEU A 116 13.59 0.47 -4.68
CA LEU A 116 14.06 -0.82 -4.19
C LEU A 116 13.04 -1.93 -4.43
N LEU A 117 11.75 -1.65 -4.16
CA LEU A 117 10.65 -2.56 -4.44
C LEU A 117 10.62 -2.94 -5.93
N PHE A 118 10.64 -1.95 -6.82
CA PHE A 118 10.58 -2.17 -8.27
C PHE A 118 11.77 -2.96 -8.80
N LYS A 119 12.96 -2.74 -8.23
CA LYS A 119 14.18 -3.47 -8.62
C LYS A 119 14.12 -4.96 -8.25
N ARG A 120 13.37 -5.31 -7.22
CA ARG A 120 13.30 -6.67 -6.68
C ARG A 120 12.08 -7.47 -7.13
N LEU A 121 11.04 -6.79 -7.63
CA LEU A 121 9.87 -7.48 -8.19
C LEU A 121 10.21 -8.19 -9.49
N SER A 122 9.56 -9.32 -9.74
CA SER A 122 9.59 -9.94 -11.07
C SER A 122 8.95 -8.99 -12.11
N LYS A 123 9.28 -9.17 -13.38
CA LYS A 123 8.68 -8.37 -14.47
C LYS A 123 7.14 -8.47 -14.45
N GLU A 124 6.61 -9.65 -14.19
CA GLU A 124 5.16 -9.88 -14.13
C GLU A 124 4.54 -9.20 -12.91
N SER A 125 5.11 -9.38 -11.71
CA SER A 125 4.63 -8.72 -10.49
C SER A 125 4.68 -7.20 -10.63
N TYR A 126 5.73 -6.65 -11.25
CA TYR A 126 5.84 -5.22 -11.52
C TYR A 126 4.74 -4.74 -12.49
N ARG A 127 4.47 -5.49 -13.57
CA ARG A 127 3.40 -5.16 -14.52
C ARG A 127 2.04 -5.10 -13.86
N VAL A 128 1.70 -6.14 -13.08
CA VAL A 128 0.44 -6.19 -12.33
C VAL A 128 0.35 -5.06 -11.32
N PHE A 129 1.43 -4.79 -10.59
CA PHE A 129 1.48 -3.67 -9.64
C PHE A 129 1.20 -2.33 -10.32
N ARG A 130 1.86 -2.06 -11.47
CA ARG A 130 1.66 -0.83 -12.24
C ARG A 130 0.23 -0.68 -12.74
N GLN A 131 -0.40 -1.76 -13.20
CA GLN A 131 -1.80 -1.74 -13.64
C GLN A 131 -2.76 -1.41 -12.48
N LYS A 132 -2.57 -2.04 -11.32
CA LYS A 132 -3.38 -1.76 -10.11
C LYS A 132 -3.18 -0.33 -9.61
N GLN A 133 -1.95 0.15 -9.60
CA GLN A 133 -1.63 1.53 -9.21
C GLN A 133 -2.29 2.54 -10.16
N PHE A 134 -2.20 2.30 -11.47
CA PHE A 134 -2.84 3.15 -12.47
C PHE A 134 -4.37 3.21 -12.28
N ARG A 135 -5.00 2.07 -11.99
CA ARG A 135 -6.43 2.00 -11.68
C ARG A 135 -6.79 2.78 -10.42
N LEU A 136 -6.00 2.61 -9.34
CA LEU A 136 -6.21 3.35 -8.09
C LEU A 136 -6.14 4.86 -8.32
N PHE A 137 -5.13 5.36 -9.03
CA PHE A 137 -5.02 6.79 -9.32
C PHE A 137 -6.16 7.30 -10.23
N GLY A 138 -6.62 6.47 -11.16
CA GLY A 138 -7.82 6.78 -11.96
C GLY A 138 -9.05 6.95 -11.07
N GLU A 139 -9.28 6.03 -10.15
CA GLU A 139 -10.40 6.07 -9.21
C GLU A 139 -10.31 7.26 -8.24
N ILE A 140 -9.11 7.61 -7.77
CA ILE A 140 -8.89 8.83 -6.98
C ILE A 140 -9.30 10.08 -7.75
N LEU A 141 -8.89 10.21 -9.01
CA LEU A 141 -9.26 11.35 -9.86
C LEU A 141 -10.77 11.44 -10.07
N GLU A 142 -11.43 10.31 -10.37
CA GLU A 142 -12.89 10.27 -10.52
C GLU A 142 -13.62 10.71 -9.24
N ASN A 143 -13.13 10.28 -8.07
CA ASN A 143 -13.69 10.72 -6.78
C ASN A 143 -13.46 12.22 -6.53
N PHE A 144 -12.40 12.81 -7.09
CA PHE A 144 -12.21 14.27 -7.10
C PHE A 144 -13.03 15.00 -8.16
N GLY A 145 -13.89 14.30 -8.91
CA GLY A 145 -14.70 14.87 -10.00
C GLY A 145 -13.90 15.17 -11.27
N ILE A 146 -12.71 14.60 -11.40
CA ILE A 146 -11.85 14.77 -12.57
C ILE A 146 -11.96 13.53 -13.45
N LYS A 147 -12.53 13.65 -14.65
CA LYS A 147 -12.59 12.54 -15.61
C LYS A 147 -11.20 11.97 -15.87
N ALA A 148 -10.99 10.72 -15.48
CA ALA A 148 -9.72 10.02 -15.63
C ALA A 148 -9.42 9.72 -17.10
N ASN A 149 -8.18 9.92 -17.50
CA ASN A 149 -7.59 9.43 -18.74
C ASN A 149 -6.08 9.19 -18.51
N PRO A 150 -5.38 8.47 -19.39
CA PRO A 150 -3.98 8.14 -19.18
C PRO A 150 -3.07 9.35 -18.91
N ALA A 151 -3.28 10.45 -19.61
CA ALA A 151 -2.47 11.67 -19.44
C ALA A 151 -2.67 12.30 -18.05
N ARG A 152 -3.93 12.43 -17.61
CA ARG A 152 -4.28 12.98 -16.30
C ARG A 152 -3.81 12.08 -15.17
N ILE A 153 -3.95 10.76 -15.31
CA ILE A 153 -3.47 9.79 -14.32
C ILE A 153 -1.94 9.90 -14.17
N ASN A 154 -1.20 9.94 -15.29
CA ASN A 154 0.25 10.07 -15.26
C ASN A 154 0.69 11.43 -14.67
N LEU A 155 0.03 12.51 -15.03
CA LEU A 155 0.31 13.83 -14.46
C LEU A 155 0.08 13.85 -12.96
N PHE A 156 -1.07 13.35 -12.49
CA PHE A 156 -1.40 13.28 -11.07
C PHE A 156 -0.43 12.41 -10.30
N THR A 157 -0.06 11.24 -10.84
CA THR A 157 0.94 10.34 -10.25
C THR A 157 2.28 11.05 -10.08
N ASN A 158 2.76 11.73 -11.12
CA ASN A 158 4.05 12.44 -11.10
C ASN A 158 4.04 13.62 -10.14
N LEU A 159 2.97 14.41 -10.11
CA LEU A 159 2.82 15.51 -9.17
C LEU A 159 2.77 15.02 -7.71
N SER A 160 2.04 13.95 -7.44
CA SER A 160 1.96 13.35 -6.11
C SER A 160 3.34 12.86 -5.64
N LEU A 161 4.10 12.20 -6.51
CA LEU A 161 5.47 11.77 -6.22
C LEU A 161 6.39 12.98 -5.98
N THR A 162 6.29 14.03 -6.80
CA THR A 162 7.09 15.27 -6.64
C THR A 162 6.82 15.92 -5.29
N VAL A 163 5.56 16.04 -4.89
CA VAL A 163 5.17 16.61 -3.59
C VAL A 163 5.75 15.79 -2.44
N MET A 164 5.70 14.46 -2.53
CA MET A 164 6.26 13.56 -1.50
C MET A 164 7.79 13.72 -1.39
N VAL A 165 8.51 13.85 -2.51
CA VAL A 165 9.96 14.05 -2.53
C VAL A 165 10.34 15.39 -1.89
N VAL A 166 9.74 16.48 -2.36
CA VAL A 166 10.07 17.84 -1.89
C VAL A 166 9.77 18.04 -0.40
N ARG A 167 8.76 17.38 0.13
CA ARG A 167 8.38 17.49 1.54
C ARG A 167 9.26 16.69 2.49
N ARG A 168 9.94 15.65 2.01
CA ARG A 168 10.82 14.80 2.81
C ARG A 168 12.30 15.16 2.69
N ALA A 169 12.64 16.07 1.79
CA ALA A 169 13.96 16.68 1.68
C ALA A 169 14.11 17.84 2.67
#